data_8294ef591142e8363af693da119535bf
#
_entry.id   8294ef591142e8363af693da119535bf
#
_cell.length_a   1.000
_cell.length_b   1.000
_cell.length_c   1.000
_cell.angle_alpha   90.00
_cell.angle_beta   90.00
_cell.angle_gamma   90.00
#
_symmetry.space_group_name_H-M   'P 1'
#
loop_
_entity.id
_entity.type
_entity.pdbx_description
1 polymer ?
#
loop_
_entity_poly.entity_id
_entity_poly.type
_entity_poly.pdbx_seq_one_letter_code
_entity_poly.pdbx_strand_id
1 'polypeptide(L)'
;MTDVLDLAKRLIAAPSVTPATGAVFDEMQAMLEPLGFVVNRFTRGAGAAGSDEAPVENLFAIRTGAGPKHFAFAGHLDVVPPGEGWESGAFEPEIRGDLLYGRGAVDMKGGIAAFA
;
A
#
# COMPACT_ATOMS: atom_id res chain seq x y z
N MET A 1 12.09 4.70 -16.05
CA MET A 1 11.67 3.52 -15.24
C MET A 1 11.59 3.94 -13.79
N THR A 2 10.47 3.74 -13.13
CA THR A 2 10.30 4.09 -11.72
C THR A 2 11.05 3.07 -10.88
N ASP A 3 11.90 3.55 -9.97
CA ASP A 3 12.67 2.69 -9.09
C ASP A 3 11.77 2.12 -7.99
N VAL A 4 11.96 0.84 -7.66
CA VAL A 4 11.29 0.15 -6.54
C VAL A 4 11.42 0.93 -5.24
N LEU A 5 12.57 1.53 -5.00
CA LEU A 5 12.84 2.34 -3.81
C LEU A 5 11.94 3.59 -3.77
N ASP A 6 11.75 4.25 -4.90
CA ASP A 6 10.88 5.42 -4.98
C ASP A 6 9.42 5.04 -4.74
N LEU A 7 8.98 3.89 -5.28
CA LEU A 7 7.64 3.37 -5.01
C LEU A 7 7.45 3.05 -3.53
N ALA A 8 8.42 2.38 -2.91
CA ALA A 8 8.38 2.06 -1.49
C ALA A 8 8.29 3.32 -0.63
N LYS A 9 9.09 4.33 -0.92
CA LYS A 9 9.06 5.62 -0.22
C LYS A 9 7.70 6.30 -0.34
N ARG A 10 7.11 6.32 -1.53
CA ARG A 10 5.78 6.92 -1.75
C ARG A 10 4.71 6.22 -0.92
N LEU A 11 4.72 4.89 -0.88
CA LEU A 11 3.78 4.12 -0.07
C LEU A 11 3.98 4.36 1.44
N ILE A 12 5.23 4.45 1.90
CA ILE A 12 5.54 4.73 3.31
C ILE A 12 5.10 6.14 3.70
N ALA A 13 5.34 7.12 2.83
CA ALA A 13 5.00 8.52 3.06
C ALA A 13 3.48 8.78 3.11
N ALA A 14 2.67 7.85 2.61
CA ALA A 14 1.23 7.88 2.77
C ALA A 14 0.84 7.11 4.05
N PRO A 15 0.59 7.79 5.19
CA PRO A 15 0.27 7.12 6.44
C PRO A 15 -0.97 6.24 6.30
N SER A 16 -0.89 4.99 6.76
CA SER A 16 -1.95 4.01 6.57
C SER A 16 -2.13 3.11 7.78
N VAL A 17 -2.13 3.69 8.97
CA VAL A 17 -2.42 2.93 10.19
C VAL A 17 -3.80 2.28 10.07
N THR A 18 -3.88 0.99 10.41
CA THR A 18 -5.10 0.19 10.26
C THR A 18 -6.31 0.77 11.02
N PRO A 19 -7.49 0.82 10.42
CA PRO A 19 -7.84 0.46 9.04
C PRO A 19 -7.44 1.54 8.04
N ALA A 20 -6.70 1.16 7.01
CA ALA A 20 -6.20 2.11 6.01
C ALA A 20 -7.29 2.52 5.02
N THR A 21 -7.28 3.81 4.65
CA THR A 21 -8.16 4.40 3.63
C THR A 21 -7.44 5.55 2.91
N GLY A 22 -7.93 5.90 1.72
CA GLY A 22 -7.55 7.14 1.04
C GLY A 22 -6.15 7.15 0.45
N ALA A 23 -5.26 7.97 1.00
CA ALA A 23 -4.00 8.36 0.35
C ALA A 23 -3.09 7.21 -0.10
N VAL A 24 -2.95 6.15 0.70
CA VAL A 24 -2.13 5.00 0.32
C VAL A 24 -2.72 4.25 -0.89
N PHE A 25 -4.05 4.21 -1.01
CA PHE A 25 -4.74 3.64 -2.16
C PHE A 25 -4.65 4.54 -3.39
N ASP A 26 -4.65 5.85 -3.20
CA ASP A 26 -4.41 6.82 -4.29
C ASP A 26 -3.01 6.61 -4.87
N GLU A 27 -2.00 6.44 -4.03
CA GLU A 27 -0.63 6.13 -4.45
C GLU A 27 -0.56 4.80 -5.22
N MET A 28 -1.20 3.76 -4.71
CA MET A 28 -1.22 2.45 -5.36
C MET A 28 -1.91 2.52 -6.73
N GLN A 29 -3.04 3.20 -6.82
CA GLN A 29 -3.74 3.42 -8.08
C GLN A 29 -2.87 4.18 -9.09
N ALA A 30 -2.23 5.26 -8.65
CA ALA A 30 -1.33 6.05 -9.47
C ALA A 30 -0.12 5.26 -10.00
N MET A 31 0.31 4.22 -9.28
CA MET A 31 1.38 3.32 -9.73
C MET A 31 0.90 2.33 -10.78
N LEU A 32 -0.32 1.81 -10.65
CA LEU A 32 -0.81 0.70 -11.46
C LEU A 32 -1.48 1.13 -12.78
N GLU A 33 -2.22 2.23 -12.77
CA GLU A 33 -2.94 2.69 -13.98
C GLU A 33 -2.02 2.95 -15.18
N PRO A 34 -0.85 3.61 -15.04
CA PRO A 34 0.05 3.80 -16.17
C PRO A 34 0.61 2.51 -16.77
N LEU A 35 0.55 1.42 -16.01
CA LEU A 35 0.98 0.08 -16.45
C LEU A 35 -0.13 -0.69 -17.16
N GLY A 36 -1.31 -0.09 -17.33
CA GLY A 36 -2.46 -0.68 -18.01
C GLY A 36 -3.38 -1.50 -17.12
N PHE A 37 -3.26 -1.36 -15.81
CA PHE A 37 -4.20 -1.98 -14.89
C PHE A 37 -5.51 -1.19 -14.81
N VAL A 38 -6.62 -1.90 -14.78
CA VAL A 38 -7.92 -1.36 -14.42
C VAL A 38 -8.06 -1.53 -12.91
N VAL A 39 -8.19 -0.41 -12.21
CA VAL A 39 -8.24 -0.39 -10.74
C VAL A 39 -9.67 -0.23 -10.26
N ASN A 40 -10.09 -1.10 -9.35
CA ASN A 40 -11.37 -1.03 -8.66
C ASN A 40 -11.12 -0.87 -7.17
N ARG A 41 -11.71 0.17 -6.58
CA ARG A 41 -11.65 0.42 -5.13
C ARG A 41 -13.03 0.21 -4.53
N PHE A 42 -13.06 -0.43 -3.38
CA PHE A 42 -14.32 -0.70 -2.68
C PHE A 42 -14.08 -0.78 -1.18
N THR A 43 -15.12 -0.47 -0.41
CA THR A 43 -15.06 -0.48 1.05
C THR A 43 -15.94 -1.59 1.60
N ARG A 44 -15.45 -2.28 2.64
CA ARG A 44 -16.16 -3.31 3.40
C ARG A 44 -16.10 -2.98 4.88
N GLY A 45 -17.00 -3.58 5.67
CA GLY A 45 -17.06 -3.36 7.11
C GLY A 45 -17.73 -2.05 7.54
N ALA A 46 -18.20 -1.24 6.60
CA ALA A 46 -19.00 -0.06 6.92
C ALA A 46 -20.35 -0.52 7.44
N GLY A 47 -20.42 -0.63 8.75
CA GLY A 47 -21.55 -0.80 9.62
C GLY A 47 -22.87 -1.29 9.02
N ALA A 48 -23.21 -2.57 9.19
CA ALA A 48 -24.59 -2.88 9.48
C ALA A 48 -24.98 -2.09 10.74
N ALA A 49 -26.18 -1.52 10.77
CA ALA A 49 -26.66 -0.74 11.91
C ALA A 49 -26.35 -1.46 13.25
N GLY A 50 -25.47 -0.87 14.06
CA GLY A 50 -25.03 -1.42 15.34
C GLY A 50 -23.68 -2.14 15.35
N SER A 51 -22.90 -2.16 14.27
CA SER A 51 -21.54 -2.66 14.31
C SER A 51 -20.53 -1.52 14.51
N ASP A 52 -19.62 -1.68 15.47
CA ASP A 52 -18.50 -0.77 15.71
C ASP A 52 -17.32 -1.01 14.75
N GLU A 53 -17.52 -1.78 13.68
CA GLU A 53 -16.48 -2.11 12.72
C GLU A 53 -16.14 -0.90 11.87
N ALA A 54 -14.88 -0.49 11.90
CA ALA A 54 -14.36 0.55 11.05
C ALA A 54 -14.35 0.09 9.58
N PRO A 55 -14.69 0.99 8.63
CA PRO A 55 -14.66 0.64 7.21
C PRO A 55 -13.22 0.34 6.77
N VAL A 56 -13.08 -0.70 5.94
CA VAL A 56 -11.80 -1.11 5.34
C VAL A 56 -11.88 -0.90 3.85
N GLU A 57 -11.02 -0.07 3.31
CA GLU A 57 -10.86 0.11 1.87
C GLU A 57 -10.03 -1.03 1.28
N ASN A 58 -10.42 -1.47 0.10
CA ASN A 58 -9.74 -2.51 -0.66
C ASN A 58 -9.51 -2.02 -2.09
N LEU A 59 -8.47 -2.55 -2.72
CA LEU A 59 -8.15 -2.28 -4.11
C LEU A 59 -7.97 -3.61 -4.84
N PHE A 60 -8.66 -3.76 -5.96
CA PHE A 60 -8.47 -4.85 -6.89
C PHE A 60 -8.06 -4.27 -8.24
N ALA A 61 -6.93 -4.72 -8.77
CA ALA A 61 -6.43 -4.27 -10.06
C ALA A 61 -6.20 -5.46 -10.98
N ILE A 62 -6.62 -5.32 -12.24
CA ILE A 62 -6.45 -6.35 -13.24
C ILE A 62 -5.87 -5.76 -14.53
N ARG A 63 -4.93 -6.47 -15.11
CA ARG A 63 -4.44 -6.23 -16.47
C ARG A 63 -4.57 -7.53 -17.25
N THR A 64 -5.36 -7.49 -18.32
CA THR A 64 -5.58 -8.65 -19.17
C THR A 64 -4.39 -8.87 -20.09
N GLY A 65 -3.84 -10.08 -20.10
CA GLY A 65 -2.80 -10.51 -21.03
C GLY A 65 -3.37 -11.36 -22.15
N ALA A 66 -2.48 -11.84 -23.02
CA ALA A 66 -2.84 -12.64 -24.18
C ALA A 66 -3.08 -14.13 -23.88
N GLY A 67 -2.59 -14.62 -22.75
CA GLY A 67 -2.64 -16.04 -22.40
C GLY A 67 -3.82 -16.40 -21.51
N PRO A 68 -4.11 -17.70 -21.35
CA PRO A 68 -5.24 -18.16 -20.54
C PRO A 68 -4.94 -18.22 -19.03
N LYS A 69 -3.70 -18.01 -18.63
CA LYS A 69 -3.28 -18.10 -17.23
C LYS A 69 -3.30 -16.74 -16.56
N HIS A 70 -3.69 -16.72 -15.28
CA HIS A 70 -3.65 -15.55 -14.43
C HIS A 70 -2.59 -15.73 -13.36
N PHE A 71 -1.89 -14.64 -13.07
CA PHE A 71 -0.98 -14.55 -11.93
C PHE A 71 -1.47 -13.42 -11.03
N ALA A 72 -1.50 -13.65 -9.74
CA ALA A 72 -2.01 -12.65 -8.80
C ALA A 72 -1.03 -12.46 -7.63
N PHE A 73 -0.85 -11.21 -7.25
CA PHE A 73 -0.23 -10.82 -6.00
C PHE A 73 -1.31 -10.41 -5.02
N ALA A 74 -1.15 -10.78 -3.77
CA ALA A 74 -2.00 -10.32 -2.68
C ALA A 74 -1.13 -9.67 -1.60
N GLY A 75 -1.56 -8.51 -1.12
CA GLY A 75 -0.84 -7.78 -0.08
C GLY A 75 -1.77 -6.87 0.69
N HIS A 76 -1.26 -6.30 1.78
CA HIS A 76 -1.96 -5.30 2.58
C HIS A 76 -1.21 -3.98 2.56
N LEU A 77 -1.95 -2.87 2.54
CA LEU A 77 -1.41 -1.51 2.53
C LEU A 77 -1.43 -0.85 3.92
N ASP A 78 -2.21 -1.42 4.83
CA ASP A 78 -2.27 -0.94 6.20
C ASP A 78 -1.02 -1.32 6.99
N VAL A 79 -0.76 -0.55 8.02
CA VAL A 79 0.36 -0.75 8.94
C VAL A 79 -0.12 -0.66 10.38
N VAL A 80 0.63 -1.26 11.29
CA VAL A 80 0.41 -1.09 12.73
C VAL A 80 0.80 0.33 13.15
N PRO A 81 0.27 0.83 14.29
CA PRO A 81 0.70 2.11 14.83
C PRO A 81 2.23 2.19 14.96
N PRO A 82 2.83 3.36 14.70
CA PRO A 82 4.29 3.47 14.63
C PRO A 82 5.00 3.20 15.95
N GLY A 83 4.35 3.45 17.09
CA GLY A 83 5.02 3.35 18.40
C GLY A 83 6.01 4.49 18.62
N GLU A 84 6.92 4.26 19.54
CA GLU A 84 7.93 5.24 19.98
C GLU A 84 9.35 4.81 19.56
N GLY A 85 10.32 5.72 19.74
CA GLY A 85 11.73 5.42 19.54
C GLY A 85 12.24 5.61 18.12
N TRP A 86 11.47 6.24 17.24
CA TRP A 86 11.92 6.59 15.90
C TRP A 86 12.93 7.75 15.94
N GLU A 87 14.06 7.59 15.26
CA GLU A 87 15.05 8.68 15.06
C GLU A 87 14.64 9.63 13.93
N SER A 88 13.86 9.13 12.96
CA SER A 88 13.18 9.90 11.92
C SER A 88 11.68 9.73 12.07
N GLY A 89 10.86 10.52 11.35
CA GLY A 89 9.42 10.31 11.36
C GLY A 89 9.06 8.92 10.81
N ALA A 90 8.14 8.22 11.45
CA ALA A 90 7.75 6.86 11.05
C ALA A 90 7.19 6.80 9.61
N PHE A 91 6.59 7.90 9.14
CA PHE A 91 6.05 8.05 7.79
C PHE A 91 6.88 9.00 6.92
N GLU A 92 8.10 9.27 7.32
CA GLU A 92 9.11 10.04 6.58
C GLU A 92 10.23 9.08 6.17
N PRO A 93 10.11 8.40 5.02
CA PRO A 93 11.05 7.36 4.63
C PRO A 93 12.47 7.92 4.48
N GLU A 94 13.40 7.31 5.18
CA GLU A 94 14.80 7.74 5.21
C GLU A 94 15.72 6.58 4.88
N ILE A 95 16.74 6.86 4.07
CA ILE A 95 17.80 5.90 3.77
C ILE A 95 19.01 6.22 4.68
N ARG A 96 19.47 5.19 5.37
CA ARG A 96 20.70 5.26 6.18
C ARG A 96 21.58 4.08 5.78
N GLY A 97 22.69 4.36 5.10
CA GLY A 97 23.49 3.31 4.48
C GLY A 97 22.67 2.53 3.44
N ASP A 98 22.56 1.24 3.60
CA ASP A 98 21.84 0.36 2.69
C ASP A 98 20.41 0.01 3.19
N LEU A 99 19.91 0.72 4.20
CA LEU A 99 18.62 0.42 4.81
C LEU A 99 17.62 1.56 4.61
N LEU A 100 16.38 1.19 4.30
CA LEU A 100 15.24 2.09 4.24
C LEU A 100 14.46 2.01 5.56
N TYR A 101 14.35 3.13 6.24
CA TYR A 101 13.61 3.26 7.50
C TYR A 101 12.24 3.89 7.28
N GLY A 102 11.21 3.28 7.83
CA GLY A 102 9.85 3.79 7.80
C GLY A 102 8.86 2.72 8.22
N ARG A 103 7.73 3.11 8.80
CA ARG A 103 6.69 2.16 9.19
C ARG A 103 6.11 1.49 7.94
N GLY A 104 6.14 0.16 7.93
CA GLY A 104 5.67 -0.66 6.81
C GLY A 104 6.72 -0.95 5.75
N ALA A 105 7.97 -0.52 5.91
CA ALA A 105 9.04 -0.81 4.96
C ALA A 105 9.22 -2.32 4.72
N VAL A 106 9.22 -3.11 5.78
CA VAL A 106 9.32 -4.57 5.72
C VAL A 106 7.95 -5.23 5.56
N ASP A 107 6.96 -4.78 6.29
CA ASP A 107 5.63 -5.39 6.37
C ASP A 107 4.52 -4.38 6.02
N MET A 108 4.13 -4.34 4.73
CA MET A 108 4.77 -5.03 3.61
C MET A 108 4.91 -4.12 2.38
N LYS A 109 5.03 -2.81 2.58
CA LYS A 109 5.08 -1.81 1.48
C LYS A 109 6.30 -2.02 0.56
N GLY A 110 7.43 -2.47 1.10
CA GLY A 110 8.59 -2.82 0.30
C GLY A 110 8.32 -3.98 -0.65
N GLY A 111 7.66 -5.02 -0.17
CA GLY A 111 7.23 -6.15 -1.00
C GLY A 111 6.22 -5.72 -2.08
N ILE A 112 5.25 -4.88 -1.72
CA ILE A 112 4.27 -4.35 -2.68
C ILE A 112 4.98 -3.53 -3.78
N ALA A 113 5.89 -2.65 -3.41
CA ALA A 113 6.65 -1.87 -4.38
C ALA A 113 7.46 -2.76 -5.34
N ALA A 114 7.93 -3.91 -4.85
CA ALA A 114 8.72 -4.83 -5.67
C ALA A 114 7.88 -5.58 -6.73
N PHE A 115 6.60 -5.82 -6.49
CA PHE A 115 5.75 -6.47 -7.49
C PHE A 115 4.81 -5.51 -8.24
N ALA A 116 4.75 -4.25 -7.85
CA ALA A 116 4.04 -3.21 -8.61
C ALA A 116 4.90 -2.68 -9.74
#